data_d34ecdcbc8189afb70b8372d277d3b27
#
_entry.id   d34ecdcbc8189afb70b8372d277d3b27
#
_cell.length_a   1.000
_cell.length_b   1.000
_cell.length_c   1.000
_cell.angle_alpha   90.00
_cell.angle_beta   90.00
_cell.angle_gamma   90.00
#
_symmetry.space_group_name_H-M   'P 1'
#
loop_
_entity.id
_entity.type
_entity.pdbx_description
1 polymer ?
#
loop_
_entity_poly.entity_id
_entity_poly.type
_entity_poly.pdbx_seq_one_letter_code
_entity_poly.pdbx_strand_id
1 'polypeptide(L)'
;MERSVIALLYGPDQPGIVAKVAGWIHEHGGNVLHADQHLDRQENIFFQRVEWSPQQSCDLRSESDAFSTFASQELGMKVRIALSEDRPKIAIMVSKADHCFHDLVLRVRSGEWNAKISGILSNHEAMRSASEGYGLDYLYLPVSKETKQEVEDQQLEWLKSQNVELVVLARYMQVLSSRFLDQVGCPVINIHHSFLPSFAGAKPYHQAY
;
A
#
# COMPACT_ATOMS: atom_id res chain seq x y z
N MET A 1 12.96 7.61 -13.12
CA MET A 1 13.10 7.81 -11.65
C MET A 1 14.53 7.46 -11.26
N GLU A 2 15.09 8.17 -10.30
CA GLU A 2 16.39 7.85 -9.72
C GLU A 2 16.30 6.50 -9.00
N ARG A 3 17.34 5.67 -9.10
CA ARG A 3 17.38 4.38 -8.41
C ARG A 3 17.51 4.63 -6.92
N SER A 4 16.56 4.16 -6.14
CA SER A 4 16.58 4.32 -4.67
C SER A 4 16.10 3.08 -3.94
N VAL A 5 16.54 2.99 -2.68
CA VAL A 5 16.04 2.03 -1.69
C VAL A 5 15.23 2.81 -0.65
N ILE A 6 14.07 2.29 -0.29
CA ILE A 6 13.19 2.87 0.73
C ILE A 6 13.07 1.87 1.86
N ALA A 7 13.48 2.25 3.06
CA ALA A 7 13.34 1.42 4.25
C ALA A 7 12.36 2.05 5.25
N LEU A 8 11.45 1.21 5.76
CA LEU A 8 10.56 1.51 6.87
C LEU A 8 11.03 0.70 8.07
N LEU A 9 11.66 1.37 9.04
CA LEU A 9 12.15 0.76 10.27
C LEU A 9 11.17 1.03 11.42
N TYR A 10 10.97 0.06 12.27
CA TYR A 10 10.23 0.25 13.51
C TYR A 10 10.70 -0.71 14.61
N GLY A 11 10.72 -0.23 15.83
CA GLY A 11 11.15 -1.00 17.00
C GLY A 11 11.28 -0.13 18.23
N PRO A 12 11.78 -0.69 19.34
CA PRO A 12 11.99 0.06 20.57
C PRO A 12 12.88 1.29 20.35
N ASP A 13 12.49 2.43 20.93
CA ASP A 13 13.31 3.64 20.83
C ASP A 13 14.63 3.46 21.60
N GLN A 14 15.70 3.94 20.99
CA GLN A 14 17.04 3.98 21.59
C GLN A 14 17.86 5.14 21.03
N PRO A 15 18.79 5.71 21.81
CA PRO A 15 19.65 6.78 21.36
C PRO A 15 20.49 6.37 20.14
N GLY A 16 20.57 7.26 19.14
CA GLY A 16 21.49 7.13 18.01
C GLY A 16 20.98 6.33 16.82
N ILE A 17 19.73 5.86 16.77
CA ILE A 17 19.17 5.14 15.61
C ILE A 17 19.41 5.92 14.32
N VAL A 18 18.98 7.19 14.27
CA VAL A 18 19.09 8.04 13.07
C VAL A 18 20.55 8.21 12.63
N ALA A 19 21.46 8.43 13.61
CA ALA A 19 22.87 8.58 13.30
C ALA A 19 23.50 7.30 12.74
N LYS A 20 23.15 6.13 13.31
CA LYS A 20 23.64 4.83 12.81
C LYS A 20 23.08 4.51 11.43
N VAL A 21 21.79 4.78 11.17
CA VAL A 21 21.17 4.58 9.86
C VAL A 21 21.84 5.45 8.80
N ALA A 22 22.00 6.76 9.09
CA ALA A 22 22.65 7.67 8.15
C ALA A 22 24.16 7.33 7.95
N GLY A 23 24.84 6.91 9.02
CA GLY A 23 26.23 6.45 8.97
C GLY A 23 26.38 5.21 8.08
N TRP A 24 25.53 4.20 8.26
CA TRP A 24 25.54 3.00 7.44
C TRP A 24 25.38 3.33 5.95
N ILE A 25 24.37 4.17 5.62
CA ILE A 25 24.13 4.60 4.23
C ILE A 25 25.37 5.31 3.66
N HIS A 26 25.98 6.22 4.43
CA HIS A 26 27.19 6.93 4.02
C HIS A 26 28.38 6.01 3.78
N GLU A 27 28.63 5.07 4.70
CA GLU A 27 29.74 4.10 4.63
C GLU A 27 29.63 3.16 3.43
N HIS A 28 28.37 2.90 2.95
CA HIS A 28 28.11 2.12 1.75
C HIS A 28 28.04 2.98 0.46
N GLY A 29 28.46 4.27 0.56
CA GLY A 29 28.51 5.18 -0.59
C GLY A 29 27.15 5.67 -1.07
N GLY A 30 26.11 5.51 -0.24
CA GLY A 30 24.77 5.98 -0.52
C GLY A 30 24.57 7.45 -0.12
N ASN A 31 23.55 8.08 -0.72
CA ASN A 31 23.13 9.43 -0.38
C ASN A 31 21.66 9.44 0.05
N VAL A 32 21.37 9.96 1.25
CA VAL A 32 19.99 10.09 1.74
C VAL A 32 19.23 11.12 0.91
N LEU A 33 18.12 10.70 0.33
CA LEU A 33 17.23 11.54 -0.47
C LEU A 33 16.08 12.11 0.37
N HIS A 34 15.54 11.27 1.28
CA HIS A 34 14.42 11.66 2.14
C HIS A 34 14.46 10.87 3.44
N ALA A 35 14.12 11.52 4.55
CA ALA A 35 14.00 10.85 5.84
C ALA A 35 12.88 11.49 6.67
N ASP A 36 11.98 10.63 7.19
CA ASP A 36 10.96 10.98 8.17
C ASP A 36 11.07 10.08 9.38
N GLN A 37 10.71 10.58 10.54
CA GLN A 37 10.73 9.82 11.78
C GLN A 37 9.60 10.21 12.72
N HIS A 38 9.17 9.25 13.50
CA HIS A 38 8.14 9.44 14.51
C HIS A 38 8.44 8.57 15.73
N LEU A 39 8.23 9.13 16.93
CA LEU A 39 8.28 8.40 18.19
C LEU A 39 6.88 8.31 18.78
N ASP A 40 6.36 7.09 18.86
CA ASP A 40 5.20 6.82 19.72
C ASP A 40 5.67 6.75 21.17
N ARG A 41 5.36 7.81 21.92
CA ARG A 41 5.79 7.92 23.33
C ARG A 41 5.01 7.02 24.28
N GLN A 42 3.81 6.57 23.89
CA GLN A 42 2.99 5.69 24.74
C GLN A 42 3.52 4.27 24.71
N GLU A 43 3.83 3.77 23.53
CA GLU A 43 4.34 2.41 23.30
C GLU A 43 5.87 2.36 23.30
N ASN A 44 6.55 3.50 23.35
CA ASN A 44 8.00 3.64 23.22
C ASN A 44 8.54 2.98 21.95
N ILE A 45 7.83 3.19 20.82
CA ILE A 45 8.20 2.65 19.52
C ILE A 45 8.66 3.78 18.61
N PHE A 46 9.87 3.63 18.08
CA PHE A 46 10.42 4.52 17.07
C PHE A 46 10.11 4.00 15.68
N PHE A 47 9.69 4.90 14.79
CA PHE A 47 9.44 4.65 13.37
C PHE A 47 10.34 5.58 12.55
N GLN A 48 10.97 5.03 11.53
CA GLN A 48 11.72 5.83 10.55
C GLN A 48 11.43 5.35 9.14
N ARG A 49 11.14 6.28 8.25
CA ARG A 49 11.22 6.09 6.80
C ARG A 49 12.49 6.76 6.32
N VAL A 50 13.34 6.03 5.64
CA VAL A 50 14.52 6.59 4.97
C VAL A 50 14.54 6.13 3.53
N GLU A 51 14.86 7.04 2.61
CA GLU A 51 15.07 6.77 1.20
C GLU A 51 16.46 7.26 0.81
N TRP A 52 17.22 6.42 0.14
CA TRP A 52 18.55 6.78 -0.33
C TRP A 52 18.84 6.26 -1.73
N SER A 53 19.68 6.98 -2.47
CA SER A 53 20.29 6.46 -3.68
C SER A 53 21.57 5.72 -3.29
N PRO A 54 21.70 4.43 -3.60
CA PRO A 54 22.92 3.69 -3.38
C PRO A 54 23.99 4.05 -4.41
N GLN A 55 25.21 3.57 -4.22
CA GLN A 55 26.27 3.72 -5.21
C GLN A 55 25.83 3.15 -6.57
N GLN A 56 26.16 3.82 -7.67
CA GLN A 56 25.67 3.48 -9.02
C GLN A 56 25.94 2.02 -9.45
N SER A 57 27.04 1.42 -9.00
CA SER A 57 27.43 0.04 -9.30
C SER A 57 26.78 -1.01 -8.38
N CYS A 58 26.04 -0.59 -7.36
CA CYS A 58 25.45 -1.48 -6.37
C CYS A 58 24.19 -2.16 -6.93
N ASP A 59 24.04 -3.46 -6.63
CA ASP A 59 22.77 -4.16 -6.83
C ASP A 59 21.80 -3.79 -5.72
N LEU A 60 20.60 -3.27 -6.08
CA LEU A 60 19.62 -2.80 -5.11
C LEU A 60 19.14 -3.89 -4.15
N ARG A 61 19.06 -5.14 -4.61
CA ARG A 61 18.62 -6.25 -3.76
C ARG A 61 19.69 -6.62 -2.74
N SER A 62 20.94 -6.68 -3.15
CA SER A 62 22.08 -6.92 -2.24
C SER A 62 22.20 -5.81 -1.20
N GLU A 63 22.03 -4.55 -1.60
CA GLU A 63 22.00 -3.39 -0.69
C GLU A 63 20.85 -3.51 0.32
N SER A 64 19.67 -3.86 -0.15
CA SER A 64 18.48 -4.10 0.65
C SER A 64 18.67 -5.18 1.72
N ASP A 65 19.27 -6.31 1.33
CA ASP A 65 19.54 -7.44 2.21
C ASP A 65 20.61 -7.07 3.27
N ALA A 66 21.66 -6.36 2.86
CA ALA A 66 22.68 -5.86 3.78
C ALA A 66 22.11 -4.87 4.78
N PHE A 67 21.28 -3.92 4.34
CA PHE A 67 20.60 -2.98 5.23
C PHE A 67 19.63 -3.68 6.18
N SER A 68 18.88 -4.67 5.70
CA SER A 68 17.96 -5.45 6.53
C SER A 68 18.69 -6.20 7.64
N THR A 69 19.86 -6.74 7.32
CA THR A 69 20.74 -7.43 8.28
C THR A 69 21.25 -6.46 9.34
N PHE A 70 21.76 -5.30 8.92
CA PHE A 70 22.20 -4.23 9.83
C PHE A 70 21.06 -3.78 10.75
N ALA A 71 19.90 -3.45 10.20
CA ALA A 71 18.76 -2.97 10.97
C ALA A 71 18.27 -3.99 12.02
N SER A 72 18.27 -5.27 11.69
CA SER A 72 17.84 -6.33 12.59
C SER A 72 18.89 -6.69 13.64
N GLN A 73 20.17 -6.81 13.25
CA GLN A 73 21.23 -7.30 14.13
C GLN A 73 21.86 -6.20 15.01
N GLU A 74 22.07 -5.00 14.44
CA GLU A 74 22.76 -3.93 15.17
C GLU A 74 21.80 -2.93 15.83
N LEU A 75 20.57 -2.77 15.27
CA LEU A 75 19.58 -1.87 15.85
C LEU A 75 18.45 -2.60 16.57
N GLY A 76 18.30 -3.93 16.37
CA GLY A 76 17.18 -4.69 16.91
C GLY A 76 15.83 -4.25 16.34
N MET A 77 15.82 -3.66 15.15
CA MET A 77 14.63 -3.11 14.52
C MET A 77 14.06 -4.05 13.47
N LYS A 78 12.75 -4.03 13.31
CA LYS A 78 12.07 -4.62 12.15
C LYS A 78 12.18 -3.65 10.99
N VAL A 79 12.36 -4.18 9.78
CA VAL A 79 12.47 -3.37 8.57
C VAL A 79 11.59 -3.94 7.45
N ARG A 80 10.99 -3.04 6.68
CA ARG A 80 10.35 -3.34 5.39
C ARG A 80 11.06 -2.51 4.34
N ILE A 81 11.46 -3.16 3.24
CA ILE A 81 12.14 -2.48 2.14
C ILE A 81 11.28 -2.49 0.89
N ALA A 82 11.32 -1.38 0.17
CA ALA A 82 10.82 -1.24 -1.19
C ALA A 82 11.92 -0.66 -2.07
N LEU A 83 11.98 -1.08 -3.32
CA LEU A 83 12.91 -0.56 -4.30
C LEU A 83 12.17 0.35 -5.27
N SER A 84 12.82 1.44 -5.71
CA SER A 84 12.20 2.37 -6.68
C SER A 84 11.86 1.72 -8.03
N GLU A 85 12.49 0.59 -8.34
CA GLU A 85 12.22 -0.20 -9.55
C GLU A 85 11.03 -1.17 -9.40
N ASP A 86 10.61 -1.45 -8.16
CA ASP A 86 9.47 -2.31 -7.89
C ASP A 86 8.17 -1.59 -8.31
N ARG A 87 7.34 -2.32 -9.04
CA ARG A 87 6.03 -1.84 -9.47
C ARG A 87 4.96 -2.80 -8.94
N PRO A 88 4.50 -2.61 -7.69
CA PRO A 88 3.52 -3.48 -7.10
C PRO A 88 2.24 -3.53 -7.93
N LYS A 89 1.68 -4.73 -8.05
CA LYS A 89 0.42 -4.94 -8.73
C LYS A 89 -0.74 -4.58 -7.81
N ILE A 90 -1.54 -3.62 -8.24
CA ILE A 90 -2.69 -3.15 -7.47
C ILE A 90 -4.00 -3.48 -8.15
N ALA A 91 -5.01 -3.79 -7.36
CA ALA A 91 -6.40 -3.86 -7.82
C ALA A 91 -7.18 -2.70 -7.20
N ILE A 92 -8.04 -2.06 -7.98
CA ILE A 92 -8.90 -0.98 -7.51
C ILE A 92 -10.34 -1.49 -7.48
N MET A 93 -10.97 -1.46 -6.30
CA MET A 93 -12.38 -1.81 -6.14
C MET A 93 -13.22 -0.54 -6.07
N VAL A 94 -14.23 -0.47 -6.91
CA VAL A 94 -15.10 0.72 -7.07
C VAL A 94 -16.57 0.35 -7.00
N SER A 95 -17.44 1.34 -6.77
CA SER A 95 -18.89 1.23 -6.96
C SER A 95 -19.36 2.24 -8.02
N LYS A 96 -20.17 3.25 -7.64
CA LYS A 96 -20.76 4.21 -8.59
C LYS A 96 -19.96 5.52 -8.70
N ALA A 97 -19.24 5.90 -7.64
CA ALA A 97 -18.51 7.17 -7.60
C ALA A 97 -17.15 7.04 -8.34
N ASP A 98 -16.86 7.98 -9.19
CA ASP A 98 -15.78 7.95 -10.18
C ASP A 98 -14.50 8.72 -9.78
N HIS A 99 -14.64 9.76 -8.95
CA HIS A 99 -13.54 10.71 -8.68
C HIS A 99 -12.28 10.03 -8.10
N CYS A 100 -12.41 9.11 -7.13
CA CYS A 100 -11.26 8.38 -6.58
C CYS A 100 -10.63 7.44 -7.63
N PHE A 101 -11.45 6.82 -8.46
CA PHE A 101 -10.97 5.95 -9.53
C PHE A 101 -10.10 6.72 -10.53
N HIS A 102 -10.61 7.84 -11.03
CA HIS A 102 -9.88 8.67 -12.00
C HIS A 102 -8.58 9.22 -11.37
N ASP A 103 -8.61 9.73 -10.14
CA ASP A 103 -7.43 10.24 -9.46
C ASP A 103 -6.33 9.18 -9.36
N LEU A 104 -6.66 7.98 -8.89
CA LEU A 104 -5.70 6.88 -8.77
C LEU A 104 -5.10 6.45 -10.11
N VAL A 105 -5.94 6.32 -11.14
CA VAL A 105 -5.46 5.95 -12.50
C VAL A 105 -4.52 7.01 -13.05
N LEU A 106 -4.85 8.30 -12.88
CA LEU A 106 -4.01 9.40 -13.37
C LEU A 106 -2.67 9.46 -12.64
N ARG A 107 -2.62 9.26 -11.31
CA ARG A 107 -1.37 9.21 -10.52
C ARG A 107 -0.45 8.06 -10.96
N VAL A 108 -1.02 6.89 -11.23
CA VAL A 108 -0.23 5.77 -11.79
C VAL A 108 0.29 6.10 -13.18
N ARG A 109 -0.54 6.69 -14.05
CA ARG A 109 -0.15 7.04 -15.42
C ARG A 109 0.89 8.15 -15.50
N SER A 110 0.79 9.14 -14.63
CA SER A 110 1.79 10.23 -14.54
C SER A 110 3.13 9.78 -13.94
N GLY A 111 3.17 8.58 -13.37
CA GLY A 111 4.35 8.06 -12.67
C GLY A 111 4.54 8.63 -11.25
N GLU A 112 3.58 9.41 -10.75
CA GLU A 112 3.57 9.87 -9.37
C GLU A 112 3.46 8.68 -8.40
N TRP A 113 2.67 7.69 -8.80
CA TRP A 113 2.54 6.43 -8.07
C TRP A 113 3.13 5.28 -8.88
N ASN A 114 4.28 4.76 -8.43
CA ASN A 114 4.98 3.67 -9.14
C ASN A 114 4.32 2.32 -8.87
N ALA A 115 3.23 2.05 -9.56
CA ALA A 115 2.45 0.83 -9.44
C ALA A 115 1.95 0.36 -10.81
N LYS A 116 1.48 -0.88 -10.88
CA LYS A 116 0.78 -1.45 -12.03
C LYS A 116 -0.66 -1.77 -11.65
N ILE A 117 -1.63 -1.12 -12.26
CA ILE A 117 -3.04 -1.49 -12.09
C ILE A 117 -3.29 -2.80 -12.83
N SER A 118 -3.63 -3.86 -12.09
CA SER A 118 -3.95 -5.19 -12.65
C SER A 118 -5.37 -5.24 -13.21
N GLY A 119 -6.28 -4.44 -12.67
CA GLY A 119 -7.65 -4.30 -13.13
C GLY A 119 -8.55 -3.67 -12.08
N ILE A 120 -9.79 -3.49 -12.48
CA ILE A 120 -10.84 -2.85 -11.71
C ILE A 120 -11.92 -3.86 -11.38
N LEU A 121 -12.31 -3.97 -10.11
CA LEU A 121 -13.43 -4.79 -9.66
C LEU A 121 -14.58 -3.88 -9.25
N SER A 122 -15.79 -4.21 -9.63
CA SER A 122 -16.94 -3.40 -9.28
C SER A 122 -18.23 -4.20 -9.13
N ASN A 123 -19.07 -3.75 -8.23
CA ASN A 123 -20.44 -4.24 -8.09
C ASN A 123 -21.46 -3.45 -8.94
N HIS A 124 -21.01 -2.54 -9.80
CA HIS A 124 -21.81 -1.74 -10.73
C HIS A 124 -21.10 -1.60 -12.08
N GLU A 125 -21.86 -1.39 -13.16
CA GLU A 125 -21.33 -1.14 -14.51
C GLU A 125 -20.80 0.29 -14.73
N ALA A 126 -21.04 1.20 -13.79
CA ALA A 126 -20.86 2.64 -13.97
C ALA A 126 -19.46 3.06 -14.46
N MET A 127 -18.41 2.32 -14.06
CA MET A 127 -17.03 2.68 -14.40
C MET A 127 -16.45 1.84 -15.56
N ARG A 128 -17.23 0.94 -16.18
CA ARG A 128 -16.74 0.07 -17.25
C ARG A 128 -16.16 0.85 -18.42
N SER A 129 -16.94 1.76 -18.99
CA SER A 129 -16.50 2.55 -20.15
C SER A 129 -15.26 3.41 -19.87
N ALA A 130 -15.18 3.98 -18.66
CA ALA A 130 -14.01 4.74 -18.23
C ALA A 130 -12.78 3.83 -18.06
N SER A 131 -12.95 2.63 -17.48
CA SER A 131 -11.89 1.63 -17.32
C SER A 131 -11.34 1.19 -18.66
N GLU A 132 -12.23 0.83 -19.61
CA GLU A 132 -11.88 0.46 -20.97
C GLU A 132 -11.16 1.61 -21.71
N GLY A 133 -11.62 2.85 -21.53
CA GLY A 133 -10.95 4.04 -22.08
C GLY A 133 -9.53 4.26 -21.55
N TYR A 134 -9.23 3.75 -20.36
CA TYR A 134 -7.87 3.69 -19.82
C TYR A 134 -7.10 2.42 -20.22
N GLY A 135 -7.71 1.48 -20.96
CA GLY A 135 -7.11 0.20 -21.31
C GLY A 135 -6.94 -0.73 -20.10
N LEU A 136 -7.82 -0.62 -19.10
CA LEU A 136 -7.83 -1.44 -17.90
C LEU A 136 -8.94 -2.48 -17.94
N ASP A 137 -8.62 -3.69 -17.51
CA ASP A 137 -9.61 -4.76 -17.36
C ASP A 137 -10.65 -4.41 -16.30
N TYR A 138 -11.91 -4.73 -16.58
CA TYR A 138 -13.02 -4.43 -15.70
C TYR A 138 -13.84 -5.68 -15.38
N LEU A 139 -13.79 -6.11 -14.13
CA LEU A 139 -14.53 -7.25 -13.62
C LEU A 139 -15.81 -6.75 -12.91
N TYR A 140 -16.96 -6.99 -13.53
CA TYR A 140 -18.26 -6.68 -12.94
C TYR A 140 -18.82 -7.86 -12.17
N LEU A 141 -19.02 -7.70 -10.89
CA LEU A 141 -19.54 -8.70 -9.97
C LEU A 141 -20.65 -8.06 -9.11
N PRO A 142 -21.93 -8.16 -9.53
CA PRO A 142 -23.05 -7.60 -8.81
C PRO A 142 -23.24 -8.31 -7.46
N VAL A 143 -23.39 -7.53 -6.39
CA VAL A 143 -23.51 -8.03 -5.01
C VAL A 143 -24.96 -7.89 -4.53
N SER A 144 -25.55 -9.00 -4.09
CA SER A 144 -26.76 -9.05 -3.27
C SER A 144 -26.46 -9.67 -1.90
N LYS A 145 -27.45 -9.72 -1.01
CA LYS A 145 -27.28 -10.42 0.28
C LYS A 145 -27.04 -11.91 0.11
N GLU A 146 -27.69 -12.51 -0.89
CA GLU A 146 -27.66 -13.94 -1.17
C GLU A 146 -26.37 -14.35 -1.90
N THR A 147 -25.85 -13.48 -2.77
CA THR A 147 -24.67 -13.78 -3.61
C THR A 147 -23.35 -13.29 -3.02
N LYS A 148 -23.39 -12.56 -1.90
CA LYS A 148 -22.21 -11.90 -1.34
C LYS A 148 -21.02 -12.84 -1.17
N GLN A 149 -21.23 -14.03 -0.62
CA GLN A 149 -20.15 -14.97 -0.36
C GLN A 149 -19.53 -15.50 -1.66
N GLU A 150 -20.36 -15.86 -2.63
CA GLU A 150 -19.92 -16.33 -3.95
C GLU A 150 -19.14 -15.23 -4.69
N VAL A 151 -19.60 -13.99 -4.63
CA VAL A 151 -18.91 -12.84 -5.22
C VAL A 151 -17.56 -12.60 -4.56
N GLU A 152 -17.47 -12.69 -3.23
CA GLU A 152 -16.20 -12.57 -2.52
C GLU A 152 -15.23 -13.70 -2.91
N ASP A 153 -15.70 -14.93 -3.15
CA ASP A 153 -14.88 -16.04 -3.64
C ASP A 153 -14.32 -15.74 -5.04
N GLN A 154 -15.16 -15.27 -5.96
CA GLN A 154 -14.73 -14.85 -7.29
C GLN A 154 -13.73 -13.71 -7.27
N GLN A 155 -13.92 -12.73 -6.38
CA GLN A 155 -12.96 -11.63 -6.18
C GLN A 155 -11.61 -12.15 -5.68
N LEU A 156 -11.59 -13.03 -4.68
CA LEU A 156 -10.38 -13.63 -4.14
C LEU A 156 -9.63 -14.45 -5.19
N GLU A 157 -10.33 -15.25 -5.97
CA GLU A 157 -9.75 -16.04 -7.05
C GLU A 157 -9.10 -15.12 -8.10
N TRP A 158 -9.80 -14.07 -8.52
CA TRP A 158 -9.26 -13.12 -9.48
C TRP A 158 -8.04 -12.38 -8.94
N LEU A 159 -8.11 -11.85 -7.70
CA LEU A 159 -6.98 -11.15 -7.06
C LEU A 159 -5.74 -12.04 -6.99
N LYS A 160 -5.93 -13.31 -6.62
CA LYS A 160 -4.86 -14.29 -6.57
C LYS A 160 -4.30 -14.62 -7.96
N SER A 161 -5.15 -14.81 -8.97
CA SER A 161 -4.73 -15.12 -10.34
C SER A 161 -3.89 -14.01 -10.96
N GLN A 162 -4.17 -12.74 -10.61
CA GLN A 162 -3.42 -11.58 -11.05
C GLN A 162 -2.16 -11.30 -10.22
N ASN A 163 -1.92 -12.06 -9.14
CA ASN A 163 -0.86 -11.81 -8.15
C ASN A 163 -0.91 -10.38 -7.63
N VAL A 164 -2.08 -9.93 -7.18
CA VAL A 164 -2.30 -8.59 -6.63
C VAL A 164 -1.59 -8.47 -5.28
N GLU A 165 -0.83 -7.38 -5.11
CA GLU A 165 -0.03 -7.10 -3.93
C GLU A 165 -0.65 -6.02 -3.03
N LEU A 166 -1.67 -5.29 -3.54
CA LEU A 166 -2.42 -4.28 -2.80
C LEU A 166 -3.81 -4.13 -3.38
N VAL A 167 -4.83 -4.15 -2.54
CA VAL A 167 -6.21 -3.80 -2.90
C VAL A 167 -6.53 -2.39 -2.39
N VAL A 168 -7.06 -1.54 -3.28
CA VAL A 168 -7.50 -0.18 -2.93
C VAL A 168 -9.00 -0.07 -3.08
N LEU A 169 -9.70 0.21 -1.99
CA LEU A 169 -11.14 0.45 -1.99
C LEU A 169 -11.42 1.92 -2.31
N ALA A 170 -11.63 2.23 -3.59
CA ALA A 170 -11.89 3.57 -4.08
C ALA A 170 -13.40 3.85 -4.11
N ARG A 171 -13.98 4.15 -2.96
CA ARG A 171 -15.43 4.29 -2.78
C ARG A 171 -16.18 2.99 -3.11
N TYR A 172 -15.61 1.85 -2.76
CA TYR A 172 -16.29 0.55 -2.83
C TYR A 172 -17.29 0.45 -1.69
N MET A 173 -18.58 0.59 -2.02
CA MET A 173 -19.66 0.73 -1.05
C MET A 173 -20.21 -0.61 -0.56
N GLN A 174 -19.35 -1.61 -0.43
CA GLN A 174 -19.66 -2.91 0.16
C GLN A 174 -18.76 -3.15 1.37
N VAL A 175 -19.32 -3.77 2.41
CA VAL A 175 -18.54 -4.22 3.58
C VAL A 175 -17.92 -5.58 3.22
N LEU A 176 -16.61 -5.67 3.22
CA LEU A 176 -15.89 -6.93 3.06
C LEU A 176 -16.05 -7.78 4.32
N SER A 177 -16.20 -9.09 4.14
CA SER A 177 -16.28 -10.02 5.28
C SER A 177 -14.91 -10.23 5.94
N SER A 178 -14.90 -10.63 7.22
CA SER A 178 -13.65 -11.03 7.90
C SER A 178 -12.96 -12.16 7.12
N ARG A 179 -13.73 -13.12 6.61
CA ARG A 179 -13.23 -14.22 5.78
C ARG A 179 -12.48 -13.70 4.54
N PHE A 180 -13.02 -12.71 3.85
CA PHE A 180 -12.34 -12.10 2.70
C PHE A 180 -11.00 -11.47 3.12
N LEU A 181 -11.01 -10.68 4.20
CA LEU A 181 -9.81 -10.02 4.71
C LEU A 181 -8.72 -11.01 5.16
N ASP A 182 -9.12 -12.14 5.75
CA ASP A 182 -8.20 -13.20 6.17
C ASP A 182 -7.59 -13.97 4.97
N GLN A 183 -8.30 -14.03 3.83
CA GLN A 183 -7.92 -14.86 2.67
C GLN A 183 -7.30 -14.06 1.51
N VAL A 184 -7.43 -12.73 1.50
CA VAL A 184 -6.98 -11.90 0.36
C VAL A 184 -5.46 -11.95 0.14
N GLY A 185 -4.68 -12.23 1.18
CA GLY A 185 -3.24 -12.46 1.10
C GLY A 185 -2.38 -11.21 0.84
N CYS A 186 -3.00 -10.03 0.77
CA CYS A 186 -2.31 -8.75 0.59
C CYS A 186 -3.00 -7.63 1.39
N PRO A 187 -2.33 -6.51 1.65
CA PRO A 187 -2.95 -5.36 2.30
C PRO A 187 -4.18 -4.84 1.54
N VAL A 188 -5.18 -4.37 2.31
CA VAL A 188 -6.36 -3.68 1.77
C VAL A 188 -6.40 -2.28 2.35
N ILE A 189 -6.41 -1.27 1.51
CA ILE A 189 -6.49 0.14 1.90
C ILE A 189 -7.88 0.68 1.55
N ASN A 190 -8.52 1.36 2.51
CA ASN A 190 -9.79 2.03 2.33
C ASN A 190 -9.70 3.49 2.76
N ILE A 191 -10.29 4.38 1.96
CA ILE A 191 -10.56 5.76 2.39
C ILE A 191 -11.88 5.75 3.17
N HIS A 192 -11.79 5.94 4.48
CA HIS A 192 -12.94 5.97 5.35
C HIS A 192 -13.26 7.39 5.81
N HIS A 193 -14.51 7.80 5.64
CA HIS A 193 -14.97 9.18 5.89
C HIS A 193 -15.51 9.40 7.31
N SER A 194 -15.35 8.44 8.24
CA SER A 194 -15.76 8.57 9.63
C SER A 194 -14.59 8.67 10.59
N PHE A 195 -14.83 9.22 11.76
CA PHE A 195 -13.89 9.25 12.87
C PHE A 195 -13.76 7.83 13.47
N LEU A 196 -12.83 7.03 12.98
CA LEU A 196 -12.55 5.73 13.55
C LEU A 196 -11.76 5.86 14.86
N PRO A 197 -12.05 5.03 15.88
CA PRO A 197 -13.04 3.94 15.91
C PRO A 197 -14.49 4.40 16.18
N SER A 198 -14.73 5.68 16.44
CA SER A 198 -16.07 6.24 16.68
C SER A 198 -16.85 6.35 15.36
N PHE A 199 -18.17 6.15 15.43
CA PHE A 199 -19.07 6.30 14.27
C PHE A 199 -18.73 5.43 13.07
N ALA A 200 -18.23 4.20 13.30
CA ALA A 200 -17.98 3.23 12.25
C ALA A 200 -19.28 2.82 11.54
N GLY A 201 -19.21 2.58 10.22
CA GLY A 201 -20.34 2.10 9.42
C GLY A 201 -20.95 3.14 8.49
N ALA A 202 -22.21 2.92 8.09
CA ALA A 202 -22.90 3.79 7.13
C ALA A 202 -23.35 5.11 7.79
N LYS A 203 -23.27 6.21 7.01
CA LYS A 203 -23.72 7.55 7.42
C LYS A 203 -23.08 8.06 8.74
N PRO A 204 -21.77 8.05 8.90
CA PRO A 204 -21.09 8.40 10.16
C PRO A 204 -21.41 9.82 10.63
N TYR A 205 -21.62 10.77 9.73
CA TYR A 205 -22.01 12.14 10.09
C TYR A 205 -23.42 12.22 10.69
N HIS A 206 -24.34 11.32 10.33
CA HIS A 206 -25.66 11.23 10.96
C HIS A 206 -25.63 10.51 12.30
N GLN A 207 -24.59 9.72 12.59
CA GLN A 207 -24.41 9.08 13.88
C GLN A 207 -23.76 10.02 14.90
N ALA A 208 -23.07 11.06 14.43
CA ALA A 208 -22.41 12.06 15.26
C ALA A 208 -23.35 13.19 15.72
N TYR A 209 -24.55 13.31 15.15
CA TYR A 209 -25.64 14.20 15.54
C TYR A 209 -26.75 13.41 16.20
#